data_e8f70c2e1ca218dd75bb2421a5714e83
#
_entry.id   e8f70c2e1ca218dd75bb2421a5714e83
#
_cell.length_a   1.000
_cell.length_b   1.000
_cell.length_c   1.000
_cell.angle_alpha   90.00
_cell.angle_beta   90.00
_cell.angle_gamma   90.00
#
_symmetry.space_group_name_H-M   'P 1'
#
loop_
_entity.id
_entity.type
_entity.pdbx_description
1 polymer ?
#
loop_
_entity_poly.entity_id
_entity_poly.type
_entity_poly.pdbx_seq_one_letter_code
_entity_poly.pdbx_strand_id
1 'polypeptide(L)'
;MRAAIVAEAKTWIGTPYKAVGRIKGVGISCAMLVYLVVRAVRAIPEGATEPKWYSGQVHLNSTEDRMIDCLVAYGGREIAEAEVRPGDIVFYKTGLSFGHIAIIVDWLGTVIHAIPKNGCSYAHGTREGLLSGKLRRYFTLIGDE
;
A
#
# COMPACT_ATOMS: atom_id res chain seq x y z
N MET A 1 6.85 -4.47 15.41
CA MET A 1 6.93 -3.91 14.05
C MET A 1 5.56 -3.79 13.37
N ARG A 2 4.76 -4.85 13.36
CA ARG A 2 3.43 -4.82 12.75
C ARG A 2 2.53 -3.74 13.32
N ALA A 3 2.44 -3.66 14.64
CA ALA A 3 1.65 -2.63 15.31
C ALA A 3 2.14 -1.21 14.98
N ALA A 4 3.45 -1.04 14.83
CA ALA A 4 4.03 0.25 14.46
C ALA A 4 3.65 0.66 13.04
N ILE A 5 3.62 -0.27 12.09
CA ILE A 5 3.18 0.01 10.71
C ILE A 5 1.73 0.48 10.73
N VAL A 6 0.85 -0.24 11.40
CA VAL A 6 -0.57 0.11 11.48
C VAL A 6 -0.75 1.47 12.17
N ALA A 7 -0.07 1.69 13.29
CA ALA A 7 -0.17 2.95 14.03
C ALA A 7 0.30 4.14 13.18
N GLU A 8 1.41 4.01 12.48
CA GLU A 8 1.91 5.07 11.60
C GLU A 8 0.93 5.33 10.45
N ALA A 9 0.40 4.28 9.82
CA ALA A 9 -0.60 4.42 8.75
C ALA A 9 -1.83 5.20 9.23
N LYS A 10 -2.29 4.96 10.45
CA LYS A 10 -3.44 5.66 11.02
C LYS A 10 -3.22 7.17 11.13
N THR A 11 -1.99 7.62 11.32
CA THR A 11 -1.69 9.06 11.41
C THR A 11 -1.90 9.80 10.09
N TRP A 12 -2.01 9.08 8.99
CA TRP A 12 -2.23 9.65 7.65
C TRP A 12 -3.71 9.78 7.29
N ILE A 13 -4.60 9.16 8.06
CA ILE A 13 -6.05 9.20 7.79
C ILE A 13 -6.50 10.67 7.71
N GLY A 14 -7.28 10.99 6.68
CA GLY A 14 -7.76 12.34 6.42
C GLY A 14 -6.87 13.16 5.50
N THR A 15 -5.65 12.69 5.18
CA THR A 15 -4.78 13.37 4.22
C THR A 15 -5.40 13.27 2.82
N PRO A 16 -5.58 14.39 2.09
CA PRO A 16 -6.11 14.38 0.74
C PRO A 16 -5.25 13.59 -0.22
N TYR A 17 -5.84 13.06 -1.29
CA TYR A 17 -5.08 12.41 -2.34
C TYR A 17 -4.39 13.44 -3.23
N LYS A 18 -3.11 13.22 -3.49
CA LYS A 18 -2.35 13.93 -4.54
C LYS A 18 -1.37 12.96 -5.17
N ALA A 19 -1.36 12.92 -6.51
CA ALA A 19 -0.58 11.95 -7.28
C ALA A 19 0.91 11.92 -6.90
N VAL A 20 1.49 13.05 -6.57
CA VAL A 20 2.90 13.16 -6.14
C VAL A 20 3.02 13.65 -4.70
N GLY A 21 1.93 13.53 -3.93
CA GLY A 21 1.88 14.00 -2.55
C GLY A 21 2.72 13.15 -1.61
N ARG A 22 3.33 13.82 -0.61
CA ARG A 22 4.17 13.17 0.38
C ARG A 22 4.17 13.86 1.73
N ILE A 23 3.19 14.73 1.97
CA ILE A 23 3.12 15.54 3.20
C ILE A 23 1.81 15.24 3.92
N LYS A 24 1.95 14.76 5.15
CA LYS A 24 0.80 14.43 6.02
C LYS A 24 -0.12 15.64 6.16
N GLY A 25 -1.42 15.42 5.95
CA GLY A 25 -2.43 16.49 6.02
C GLY A 25 -2.53 17.33 4.74
N VAL A 26 -1.58 17.25 3.83
CA VAL A 26 -1.53 18.05 2.59
C VAL A 26 -1.82 17.21 1.36
N GLY A 27 -1.14 16.08 1.20
CA GLY A 27 -1.37 15.21 0.06
C GLY A 27 -0.55 13.94 0.10
N ILE A 28 -1.15 12.83 -0.36
CA ILE A 28 -0.50 11.53 -0.40
C ILE A 28 -1.10 10.68 -1.53
N SER A 29 -0.25 9.90 -2.20
CA SER A 29 -0.69 8.85 -3.13
C SER A 29 -0.63 7.49 -2.45
N CYS A 30 -1.22 6.45 -3.07
CA CYS A 30 -1.24 5.12 -2.46
C CYS A 30 0.16 4.54 -2.29
N ALA A 31 1.03 4.68 -3.30
CA ALA A 31 2.39 4.15 -3.24
C ALA A 31 3.25 4.92 -2.22
N MET A 32 3.13 6.24 -2.20
CA MET A 32 3.88 7.07 -1.26
C MET A 32 3.42 6.85 0.19
N LEU A 33 2.14 6.59 0.40
CA LEU A 33 1.62 6.26 1.73
C LEU A 33 2.37 5.05 2.30
N VAL A 34 2.42 3.97 1.55
CA VAL A 34 3.09 2.75 2.02
C VAL A 34 4.58 3.02 2.24
N TYR A 35 5.25 3.66 1.29
CA TYR A 35 6.67 3.95 1.40
C TYR A 35 6.98 4.79 2.66
N LEU A 36 6.26 5.88 2.87
CA LEU A 36 6.52 6.78 3.99
C LEU A 36 6.19 6.13 5.33
N VAL A 37 5.15 5.30 5.38
CA VAL A 37 4.79 4.56 6.60
C VAL A 37 5.91 3.58 6.97
N VAL A 38 6.31 2.71 6.04
CA VAL A 38 7.30 1.66 6.34
C VAL A 38 8.69 2.25 6.57
N ARG A 39 9.00 3.37 5.94
CA ARG A 39 10.24 4.12 6.19
C ARG A 39 10.24 4.72 7.61
N ALA A 40 9.14 5.35 8.01
CA ALA A 40 9.03 6.00 9.30
C ALA A 40 9.25 5.03 10.46
N VAL A 41 8.77 3.80 10.33
CA VAL A 41 8.92 2.76 11.36
C VAL A 41 10.15 1.89 11.15
N ARG A 42 10.97 2.21 10.15
CA ARG A 42 12.21 1.48 9.82
C ARG A 42 11.98 0.01 9.47
N ALA A 43 10.85 -0.26 8.81
CA ALA A 43 10.55 -1.61 8.29
C ALA A 43 11.28 -1.91 6.99
N ILE A 44 11.92 -0.92 6.37
CA ILE A 44 12.71 -1.06 5.16
C ILE A 44 14.12 -0.50 5.39
N PRO A 45 15.12 -0.90 4.56
CA PRO A 45 16.48 -0.39 4.68
C PRO A 45 16.53 1.13 4.58
N GLU A 46 17.41 1.76 5.36
CA GLU A 46 17.52 3.22 5.40
C GLU A 46 17.82 3.84 4.03
N GLY A 47 18.61 3.17 3.22
CA GLY A 47 18.96 3.63 1.86
C GLY A 47 18.00 3.18 0.78
N ALA A 48 16.83 2.65 1.12
CA ALA A 48 15.86 2.18 0.13
C ALA A 48 15.45 3.30 -0.81
N THR A 49 15.45 3.00 -2.11
CA THR A 49 15.06 3.97 -3.14
C THR A 49 13.58 4.29 -3.04
N GLU A 50 13.27 5.58 -3.02
CA GLU A 50 11.90 6.06 -3.05
C GLU A 50 11.18 5.55 -4.30
N PRO A 51 9.87 5.18 -4.21
CA PRO A 51 9.10 4.79 -5.39
C PRO A 51 9.14 5.90 -6.43
N LYS A 52 9.47 5.56 -7.67
CA LYS A 52 9.38 6.52 -8.76
C LYS A 52 7.91 6.76 -9.04
N TRP A 53 7.56 8.03 -9.21
CA TRP A 53 6.22 8.39 -9.60
C TRP A 53 5.92 7.92 -11.03
N TYR A 54 4.73 7.42 -11.23
CA TYR A 54 4.20 7.05 -12.54
C TYR A 54 2.90 7.79 -12.78
N SER A 55 2.56 8.04 -14.05
CA SER A 55 1.23 8.48 -14.41
C SER A 55 0.21 7.51 -13.83
N GLY A 56 -0.92 8.02 -13.32
CA GLY A 56 -2.00 7.19 -12.82
C GLY A 56 -2.59 6.23 -13.85
N GLN A 57 -2.20 6.38 -15.12
CA GLN A 57 -2.63 5.53 -16.23
C GLN A 57 -1.67 4.39 -16.54
N VAL A 58 -0.49 4.35 -15.94
CA VAL A 58 0.53 3.33 -16.26
C VAL A 58 0.00 1.92 -16.05
N HIS A 59 -0.69 1.66 -14.94
CA HIS A 59 -1.25 0.35 -14.65
C HIS A 59 -2.37 -0.05 -15.61
N LEU A 60 -2.98 0.89 -16.33
CA LEU A 60 -3.99 0.61 -17.34
C LEU A 60 -3.37 0.21 -18.68
N ASN A 61 -2.13 0.61 -18.94
CA ASN A 61 -1.47 0.47 -20.24
C ASN A 61 -0.23 -0.43 -20.19
N SER A 62 0.13 -0.96 -19.05
CA SER A 62 1.32 -1.78 -18.85
C SER A 62 1.00 -2.99 -17.97
N THR A 63 1.61 -4.13 -18.28
CA THR A 63 1.56 -5.33 -17.44
C THR A 63 2.65 -5.34 -16.38
N GLU A 64 3.51 -4.32 -16.32
CA GLU A 64 4.57 -4.24 -15.33
C GLU A 64 4.01 -3.91 -13.94
N ASP A 65 4.37 -4.72 -12.95
CA ASP A 65 3.95 -4.52 -11.56
C ASP A 65 5.02 -3.73 -10.81
N ARG A 66 5.18 -2.45 -11.17
CA ARG A 66 6.27 -1.60 -10.68
C ARG A 66 6.25 -1.39 -9.17
N MET A 67 5.06 -1.28 -8.58
CA MET A 67 4.96 -1.12 -7.13
C MET A 67 5.34 -2.40 -6.40
N ILE A 68 4.98 -3.56 -6.95
CA ILE A 68 5.42 -4.85 -6.41
C ILE A 68 6.93 -4.97 -6.50
N ASP A 69 7.51 -4.63 -7.64
CA ASP A 69 8.97 -4.67 -7.82
C ASP A 69 9.68 -3.79 -6.79
N CYS A 70 9.12 -2.63 -6.52
CA CYS A 70 9.63 -1.70 -5.51
C CYS A 70 9.60 -2.34 -4.11
N LEU A 71 8.47 -2.94 -3.74
CA LEU A 71 8.32 -3.57 -2.43
C LEU A 71 9.27 -4.78 -2.26
N VAL A 72 9.43 -5.56 -3.31
CA VAL A 72 10.39 -6.69 -3.32
C VAL A 72 11.82 -6.16 -3.13
N ALA A 73 12.17 -5.06 -3.78
CA ALA A 73 13.48 -4.41 -3.60
C ALA A 73 13.69 -3.94 -2.15
N TYR A 74 12.64 -3.63 -1.42
CA TYR A 74 12.71 -3.26 0.00
C TYR A 74 12.85 -4.47 0.93
N GLY A 75 12.82 -5.67 0.40
CA GLY A 75 12.88 -6.90 1.20
C GLY A 75 11.54 -7.59 1.40
N GLY A 76 10.49 -7.12 0.72
CA GLY A 76 9.17 -7.74 0.78
C GLY A 76 9.15 -9.11 0.12
N ARG A 77 8.37 -10.02 0.69
CA ARG A 77 8.14 -11.33 0.10
C ARG A 77 6.65 -11.61 -0.02
N GLU A 78 6.28 -12.29 -1.08
CA GLU A 78 4.90 -12.67 -1.32
C GLU A 78 4.46 -13.76 -0.36
N ILE A 79 3.23 -13.64 0.15
CA ILE A 79 2.63 -14.61 1.07
C ILE A 79 1.24 -15.00 0.57
N ALA A 80 0.76 -16.15 1.05
CA ALA A 80 -0.61 -16.57 0.78
C ALA A 80 -1.59 -15.76 1.62
N GLU A 81 -2.84 -15.66 1.16
CA GLU A 81 -3.90 -14.95 1.90
C GLU A 81 -4.05 -15.47 3.35
N ALA A 82 -3.93 -16.78 3.54
CA ALA A 82 -4.05 -17.39 4.86
C ALA A 82 -2.93 -16.95 5.83
N GLU A 83 -1.82 -16.43 5.32
CA GLU A 83 -0.69 -15.97 6.11
C GLU A 83 -0.74 -14.49 6.47
N VAL A 84 -1.72 -13.76 5.93
CA VAL A 84 -1.84 -12.31 6.11
C VAL A 84 -2.08 -11.95 7.56
N ARG A 85 -1.33 -10.95 8.04
CA ARG A 85 -1.44 -10.40 9.41
C ARG A 85 -1.44 -8.88 9.36
N PRO A 86 -1.89 -8.21 10.44
CA PRO A 86 -1.84 -6.74 10.49
C PRO A 86 -0.45 -6.20 10.18
N GLY A 87 -0.41 -5.13 9.38
CA GLY A 87 0.84 -4.52 8.93
C GLY A 87 1.39 -5.08 7.63
N ASP A 88 0.79 -6.15 7.11
CA ASP A 88 1.13 -6.65 5.78
C ASP A 88 0.49 -5.78 4.70
N ILE A 89 0.90 -6.01 3.46
CA ILE A 89 0.56 -5.19 2.31
C ILE A 89 -0.28 -6.00 1.33
N VAL A 90 -1.32 -5.38 0.79
CA VAL A 90 -2.14 -5.98 -0.27
C VAL A 90 -2.07 -5.11 -1.52
N PHE A 91 -1.90 -5.77 -2.66
CA PHE A 91 -1.99 -5.14 -3.99
C PHE A 91 -3.26 -5.60 -4.68
N TYR A 92 -3.91 -4.66 -5.36
CA TYR A 92 -5.12 -4.92 -6.14
C TYR A 92 -4.82 -4.71 -7.62
N LYS A 93 -5.31 -5.62 -8.45
CA LYS A 93 -5.19 -5.46 -9.90
C LYS A 93 -6.21 -4.44 -10.39
N THR A 94 -5.71 -3.36 -10.96
CA THR A 94 -6.51 -2.25 -11.49
C THR A 94 -6.08 -2.00 -12.93
N GLY A 95 -6.77 -2.60 -13.88
CA GLY A 95 -6.33 -2.60 -15.28
C GLY A 95 -5.41 -3.78 -15.57
N LEU A 96 -4.25 -3.54 -16.19
CA LEU A 96 -3.33 -4.59 -16.64
C LEU A 96 -2.32 -5.03 -15.59
N SER A 97 -2.18 -4.28 -14.51
CA SER A 97 -1.19 -4.57 -13.46
C SER A 97 -1.76 -4.35 -12.07
N PHE A 98 -1.01 -4.77 -11.04
CA PHE A 98 -1.36 -4.54 -9.64
C PHE A 98 -0.99 -3.11 -9.26
N GLY A 99 -1.84 -2.16 -9.68
CA GLY A 99 -1.60 -0.72 -9.61
C GLY A 99 -2.15 -0.02 -8.39
N HIS A 100 -2.79 -0.73 -7.47
CA HIS A 100 -3.28 -0.15 -6.21
C HIS A 100 -2.75 -0.94 -5.02
N ILE A 101 -2.44 -0.23 -3.93
CA ILE A 101 -1.76 -0.80 -2.77
C ILE A 101 -2.43 -0.29 -1.49
N ALA A 102 -2.51 -1.15 -0.48
CA ALA A 102 -3.07 -0.79 0.81
C ALA A 102 -2.31 -1.47 1.95
N ILE A 103 -2.40 -0.88 3.14
CA ILE A 103 -1.85 -1.44 4.37
C ILE A 103 -2.99 -2.16 5.11
N ILE A 104 -2.74 -3.40 5.48
CA ILE A 104 -3.74 -4.24 6.16
C ILE A 104 -3.76 -3.90 7.65
N VAL A 105 -4.95 -3.56 8.14
CA VAL A 105 -5.21 -3.40 9.58
C VAL A 105 -5.67 -4.71 10.17
N ASP A 106 -6.65 -5.34 9.55
CA ASP A 106 -7.05 -6.71 9.83
C ASP A 106 -7.58 -7.37 8.54
N TRP A 107 -7.52 -8.67 8.45
CA TRP A 107 -7.93 -9.39 7.25
C TRP A 107 -8.82 -10.58 7.63
N LEU A 108 -9.99 -10.72 6.97
CA LEU A 108 -10.48 -10.07 5.73
C LEU A 108 -11.20 -8.72 5.95
N GLY A 109 -10.79 -7.88 6.78
CA GLY A 109 -11.53 -6.67 7.15
C GLY A 109 -10.92 -5.40 6.60
N THR A 110 -10.37 -4.62 7.49
CA THR A 110 -10.03 -3.22 7.27
C THR A 110 -8.63 -3.04 6.68
N VAL A 111 -8.55 -2.15 5.68
CA VAL A 111 -7.27 -1.66 5.13
C VAL A 111 -7.22 -0.14 5.23
N ILE A 112 -6.02 0.42 5.12
CA ILE A 112 -5.78 1.85 4.97
C ILE A 112 -5.15 2.07 3.61
N HIS A 113 -5.74 2.95 2.81
CA HIS A 113 -5.26 3.28 1.48
C HIS A 113 -5.51 4.75 1.14
N ALA A 114 -4.96 5.21 0.03
CA ALA A 114 -5.21 6.56 -0.47
C ALA A 114 -5.81 6.47 -1.86
N ILE A 115 -6.96 7.11 -2.06
CA ILE A 115 -7.66 7.16 -3.34
C ILE A 115 -8.13 8.59 -3.64
N PRO A 116 -8.27 8.96 -4.93
CA PRO A 116 -8.65 10.33 -5.30
C PRO A 116 -9.94 10.82 -4.64
N LYS A 117 -10.94 9.95 -4.52
CA LYS A 117 -12.25 10.33 -3.98
C LYS A 117 -12.21 10.68 -2.50
N ASN A 118 -11.50 9.90 -1.69
CA ASN A 118 -11.58 9.97 -0.23
C ASN A 118 -10.27 10.32 0.46
N GLY A 119 -9.18 10.45 -0.30
CA GLY A 119 -7.85 10.62 0.29
C GLY A 119 -7.42 9.36 1.03
N CYS A 120 -6.60 9.54 2.05
CA CYS A 120 -6.19 8.45 2.92
C CYS A 120 -7.33 8.14 3.88
N SER A 121 -7.81 6.90 3.83
CA SER A 121 -9.01 6.49 4.56
C SER A 121 -9.01 5.00 4.84
N TYR A 122 -9.88 4.59 5.75
CA TYR A 122 -10.18 3.18 5.96
C TYR A 122 -11.10 2.68 4.85
N ALA A 123 -10.96 1.41 4.48
CA ALA A 123 -11.87 0.73 3.58
C ALA A 123 -11.99 -0.73 3.98
N HIS A 124 -13.07 -1.38 3.56
CA HIS A 124 -13.14 -2.84 3.66
C HIS A 124 -12.37 -3.44 2.49
N GLY A 125 -11.37 -4.25 2.79
CA GLY A 125 -10.38 -4.74 1.80
C GLY A 125 -10.94 -5.58 0.65
N THR A 126 -12.17 -6.10 0.77
CA THR A 126 -12.76 -6.99 -0.24
C THR A 126 -14.14 -6.54 -0.71
N ARG A 127 -14.79 -5.62 -0.02
CA ARG A 127 -16.21 -5.29 -0.26
C ARG A 127 -16.46 -3.87 -0.72
N GLU A 128 -15.53 -2.95 -0.54
CA GLU A 128 -15.79 -1.55 -0.87
C GLU A 128 -15.32 -1.18 -2.27
N GLY A 129 -16.25 -0.55 -3.02
CA GLY A 129 -16.01 0.25 -4.22
C GLY A 129 -14.91 -0.29 -5.13
N LEU A 130 -13.84 0.47 -5.21
CA LEU A 130 -12.67 0.16 -6.02
C LEU A 130 -12.03 -1.20 -5.69
N LEU A 131 -12.15 -1.68 -4.47
CA LEU A 131 -11.47 -2.90 -4.02
C LEU A 131 -12.29 -4.17 -4.25
N SER A 132 -13.60 -4.03 -4.43
CA SER A 132 -14.51 -5.15 -4.59
C SER A 132 -14.22 -5.94 -5.87
N GLY A 133 -14.13 -7.25 -5.75
CA GLY A 133 -13.96 -8.16 -6.91
C GLY A 133 -12.61 -8.11 -7.60
N LYS A 134 -11.64 -7.38 -7.07
CA LYS A 134 -10.31 -7.28 -7.67
C LYS A 134 -9.46 -8.49 -7.32
N LEU A 135 -8.59 -8.92 -8.26
CA LEU A 135 -7.53 -9.87 -7.96
C LEU A 135 -6.55 -9.20 -7.00
N ARG A 136 -6.03 -9.98 -6.06
CA ARG A 136 -5.15 -9.48 -5.01
C ARG A 136 -3.88 -10.31 -4.89
N ARG A 137 -2.81 -9.64 -4.47
CA ARG A 137 -1.56 -10.30 -4.07
C ARG A 137 -1.12 -9.71 -2.75
N TYR A 138 -0.52 -10.53 -1.90
CA TYR A 138 -0.20 -10.16 -0.52
C TYR A 138 1.29 -10.28 -0.30
N PHE A 139 1.84 -9.32 0.45
CA PHE A 139 3.28 -9.26 0.75
C PHE A 139 3.48 -8.90 2.21
N THR A 140 4.59 -9.37 2.76
CA THR A 140 5.04 -8.96 4.09
C THR A 140 6.45 -8.38 4.01
N LEU A 141 6.69 -7.36 4.83
CA LEU A 141 8.04 -6.82 5.07
C LEU A 141 8.62 -7.37 6.37
N ILE A 142 7.82 -8.12 7.10
CA ILE A 142 8.21 -8.62 8.41
C ILE A 142 8.82 -10.01 8.25
N GLY A 143 9.99 -10.19 8.84
CA GLY A 143 10.61 -11.50 8.90
C GLY A 143 9.92 -12.41 9.91
N ASP A 144 10.53 -13.55 10.18
CA ASP A 144 10.02 -14.47 11.20
C ASP A 144 10.02 -13.79 12.57
N GLU A 145 8.87 -13.79 13.21
CA GLU A 145 8.68 -13.25 14.54
C GLU A 145 8.57 -14.37 15.57
#